data_f53a7576f0eb85f4ec691d401183e955
#
_entry.id   f53a7576f0eb85f4ec691d401183e955
#
_cell.length_a   1.000
_cell.length_b   1.000
_cell.length_c   1.000
_cell.angle_alpha   90.00
_cell.angle_beta   90.00
_cell.angle_gamma   90.00
#
_symmetry.space_group_name_H-M   'P 1'
#
loop_
_entity.id
_entity.type
_entity.pdbx_description
1 polymer ?
#
loop_
_entity_poly.entity_id
_entity_poly.type
_entity_poly.pdbx_seq_one_letter_code
_entity_poly.pdbx_strand_id
1 'polypeptide(L)'
;VSELFTDLYRYRQREKKNNLEDWLTECVAAILRALPKPVFAAFFSRLTGQSAESIANVFEDVSIATQVTIDRGTQGSQRPDLLISIAAPDKGDSKKPSQPWLLFENKVFHHVDEEELDSGEIQNQLHRYGAWLCEQDFDRADLSQALIFVTHGTLAPDDFRKHGRSHPAYGSIGRVCETWGSLAKLIDDVSSDFSDDLHFRALLSA
;
A
#
# COMPACT_ATOMS: atom_id res chain seq x y z
N VAL A 1 -12.12 14.02 13.07
CA VAL A 1 -12.35 12.56 12.95
C VAL A 1 -13.83 12.27 12.74
N SER A 2 -14.76 12.99 13.40
CA SER A 2 -16.20 12.71 13.27
C SER A 2 -16.76 13.01 11.86
N GLU A 3 -16.30 14.05 11.17
CA GLU A 3 -16.78 14.42 9.84
C GLU A 3 -16.27 13.47 8.75
N LEU A 4 -14.97 13.11 8.76
CA LEU A 4 -14.41 12.17 7.82
C LEU A 4 -15.11 10.81 7.91
N PHE A 5 -15.29 10.27 9.11
CA PHE A 5 -16.00 9.00 9.31
C PHE A 5 -17.49 9.10 9.00
N THR A 6 -18.10 10.25 9.24
CA THR A 6 -19.51 10.49 8.89
C THR A 6 -19.71 10.56 7.38
N ASP A 7 -18.83 11.24 6.65
CA ASP A 7 -18.88 11.33 5.20
C ASP A 7 -18.55 10.00 4.53
N LEU A 8 -17.58 9.28 5.07
CA LEU A 8 -17.23 7.93 4.64
C LEU A 8 -18.36 6.93 4.94
N TYR A 9 -19.07 7.06 6.06
CA TYR A 9 -20.26 6.25 6.37
C TYR A 9 -21.45 6.55 5.44
N ARG A 10 -21.63 7.81 5.03
CA ARG A 10 -22.64 8.21 4.04
C ARG A 10 -22.34 7.68 2.65
N TYR A 11 -21.08 7.59 2.28
CA TYR A 11 -20.65 6.97 1.01
C TYR A 11 -21.08 5.51 0.92
N ARG A 12 -21.01 4.76 2.02
CA ARG A 12 -21.42 3.36 2.13
C ARG A 12 -22.89 3.10 1.77
N GLN A 13 -23.79 4.08 1.94
CA GLN A 13 -25.24 3.87 1.74
C GLN A 13 -25.69 4.01 0.29
N ARG A 14 -24.85 4.49 -0.63
CA ARG A 14 -25.26 4.91 -1.97
C ARG A 14 -25.18 3.84 -3.06
N GLU A 15 -24.45 2.75 -2.89
CA GLU A 15 -24.31 1.75 -3.95
C GLU A 15 -24.39 0.31 -3.42
N LYS A 16 -25.09 -0.55 -4.18
CA LYS A 16 -25.32 -1.97 -3.88
C LYS A 16 -24.10 -2.87 -4.14
N LYS A 17 -22.94 -2.35 -4.49
CA LYS A 17 -21.69 -3.11 -4.66
C LYS A 17 -20.81 -2.98 -3.43
N ASN A 18 -19.96 -3.97 -3.18
CA ASN A 18 -19.06 -4.10 -2.04
C ASN A 18 -18.06 -2.93 -1.89
N ASN A 19 -18.57 -1.76 -1.56
CA ASN A 19 -17.76 -0.55 -1.43
C ASN A 19 -16.97 -0.47 -0.11
N LEU A 20 -16.96 -1.53 0.70
CA LEU A 20 -16.24 -1.51 1.96
C LEU A 20 -14.72 -1.53 1.76
N GLU A 21 -14.24 -2.27 0.76
CA GLU A 21 -12.82 -2.31 0.40
C GLU A 21 -12.37 -0.95 -0.12
N ASP A 22 -13.09 -0.38 -1.09
CA ASP A 22 -12.82 0.97 -1.61
C ASP A 22 -12.84 2.02 -0.50
N TRP A 23 -13.85 1.96 0.37
CA TRP A 23 -13.97 2.88 1.50
C TRP A 23 -12.82 2.78 2.50
N LEU A 24 -12.42 1.57 2.88
CA LEU A 24 -11.27 1.35 3.76
C LEU A 24 -9.97 1.84 3.12
N THR A 25 -9.81 1.61 1.82
CA THR A 25 -8.69 2.11 1.04
C THR A 25 -8.59 3.64 1.11
N GLU A 26 -9.70 4.35 0.90
CA GLU A 26 -9.72 5.81 0.98
C GLU A 26 -9.46 6.32 2.41
N CYS A 27 -9.98 5.63 3.43
CA CYS A 27 -9.68 5.96 4.83
C CYS A 27 -8.18 5.83 5.12
N VAL A 28 -7.57 4.71 4.72
CA VAL A 28 -6.13 4.49 4.93
C VAL A 28 -5.31 5.53 4.18
N ALA A 29 -5.65 5.79 2.91
CA ALA A 29 -4.95 6.81 2.14
C ALA A 29 -5.05 8.20 2.77
N ALA A 30 -6.23 8.58 3.29
CA ALA A 30 -6.42 9.85 3.99
C ALA A 30 -5.59 9.94 5.27
N ILE A 31 -5.57 8.86 6.07
CA ILE A 31 -4.72 8.78 7.27
C ILE A 31 -3.26 8.92 6.90
N LEU A 32 -2.77 8.12 5.94
CA LEU A 32 -1.36 8.13 5.54
C LEU A 32 -0.91 9.50 5.02
N ARG A 33 -1.76 10.21 4.26
CA ARG A 33 -1.49 11.58 3.77
C ARG A 33 -1.42 12.61 4.91
N ALA A 34 -2.11 12.35 6.01
CA ALA A 34 -2.18 13.25 7.17
C ALA A 34 -1.08 12.97 8.21
N LEU A 35 -0.36 11.85 8.11
CA LEU A 35 0.70 11.50 9.07
C LEU A 35 1.85 12.51 9.01
N PRO A 36 2.32 13.03 10.16
CA PRO A 36 3.57 13.76 10.23
C PRO A 36 4.75 12.89 9.78
N LYS A 37 5.75 13.51 9.18
CA LYS A 37 6.96 12.85 8.68
C LYS A 37 7.56 11.78 9.60
N PRO A 38 7.82 12.05 10.91
CA PRO A 38 8.41 11.05 11.79
C PRO A 38 7.49 9.85 12.03
N VAL A 39 6.17 10.08 12.11
CA VAL A 39 5.16 9.03 12.30
C VAL A 39 5.03 8.19 11.04
N PHE A 40 4.98 8.83 9.87
CA PHE A 40 4.98 8.16 8.57
C PHE A 40 6.20 7.24 8.41
N ALA A 41 7.39 7.77 8.69
CA ALA A 41 8.62 7.01 8.59
C ALA A 41 8.66 5.82 9.56
N ALA A 42 8.24 6.02 10.81
CA ALA A 42 8.17 4.95 11.80
C ALA A 42 7.13 3.88 11.43
N PHE A 43 5.96 4.29 10.93
CA PHE A 43 4.92 3.38 10.47
C PHE A 43 5.43 2.47 9.34
N PHE A 44 5.97 3.04 8.26
CA PHE A 44 6.45 2.25 7.14
C PHE A 44 7.71 1.44 7.47
N SER A 45 8.57 1.94 8.35
CA SER A 45 9.71 1.18 8.84
C SER A 45 9.27 -0.10 9.55
N ARG A 46 8.29 -0.03 10.44
CA ARG A 46 7.75 -1.20 11.13
C ARG A 46 6.99 -2.14 10.19
N LEU A 47 6.25 -1.58 9.23
CA LEU A 47 5.47 -2.36 8.28
C LEU A 47 6.36 -3.12 7.30
N THR A 48 7.41 -2.50 6.78
CA THR A 48 8.23 -3.05 5.69
C THR A 48 9.60 -3.57 6.15
N GLY A 49 10.03 -3.24 7.36
CA GLY A 49 11.37 -3.53 7.87
C GLY A 49 12.48 -2.65 7.29
N GLN A 50 12.12 -1.58 6.56
CA GLN A 50 13.08 -0.63 5.98
C GLN A 50 13.50 0.43 6.99
N SER A 51 14.63 1.12 6.72
CA SER A 51 15.13 2.18 7.60
C SER A 51 14.15 3.35 7.72
N ALA A 52 13.80 3.74 8.94
CA ALA A 52 12.97 4.93 9.18
C ALA A 52 13.66 6.21 8.69
N GLU A 53 14.99 6.30 8.78
CA GLU A 53 15.77 7.42 8.28
C GLU A 53 15.67 7.53 6.75
N SER A 54 15.84 6.41 6.03
CA SER A 54 15.72 6.37 4.57
C SER A 54 14.31 6.79 4.12
N ILE A 55 13.27 6.32 4.82
CA ILE A 55 11.88 6.70 4.54
C ILE A 55 11.65 8.19 4.83
N ALA A 56 12.18 8.71 5.94
CA ALA A 56 12.07 10.12 6.28
C ALA A 56 12.74 11.02 5.22
N ASN A 57 13.85 10.58 4.63
CA ASN A 57 14.58 11.35 3.63
C ASN A 57 13.80 11.55 2.31
N VAL A 58 12.85 10.67 2.02
CA VAL A 58 12.02 10.73 0.80
C VAL A 58 10.61 11.26 1.04
N PHE A 59 10.24 11.58 2.27
CA PHE A 59 8.86 11.91 2.67
C PHE A 59 8.21 13.01 1.81
N GLU A 60 8.95 14.08 1.49
CA GLU A 60 8.45 15.20 0.69
C GLU A 60 8.24 14.84 -0.80
N ASP A 61 8.86 13.75 -1.24
CA ASP A 61 8.77 13.23 -2.60
C ASP A 61 7.68 12.14 -2.74
N VAL A 62 7.02 11.77 -1.63
CA VAL A 62 6.01 10.70 -1.60
C VAL A 62 4.69 11.20 -2.18
N SER A 63 4.10 10.38 -3.03
CA SER A 63 2.72 10.52 -3.50
C SER A 63 1.92 9.27 -3.17
N ILE A 64 0.66 9.45 -2.75
CA ILE A 64 -0.26 8.38 -2.39
C ILE A 64 -1.48 8.49 -3.28
N ALA A 65 -1.76 7.46 -4.06
CA ALA A 65 -2.90 7.41 -4.98
C ALA A 65 -3.72 6.14 -4.75
N THR A 66 -5.04 6.27 -4.83
CA THR A 66 -5.98 5.16 -4.71
C THR A 66 -6.53 4.79 -6.07
N GLN A 67 -6.84 3.52 -6.27
CA GLN A 67 -7.55 3.00 -7.44
C GLN A 67 -6.89 3.40 -8.78
N VAL A 68 -5.56 3.48 -8.81
CA VAL A 68 -4.80 3.85 -10.02
C VAL A 68 -4.78 2.68 -11.00
N THR A 69 -5.14 2.95 -12.25
CA THR A 69 -4.98 1.95 -13.29
C THR A 69 -3.51 1.83 -13.67
N ILE A 70 -2.96 0.63 -13.53
CA ILE A 70 -1.63 0.26 -14.02
C ILE A 70 -1.80 -0.49 -15.34
N ASP A 71 -1.08 -0.04 -16.37
CA ASP A 71 -1.09 -0.68 -17.67
C ASP A 71 -0.02 -1.78 -17.73
N ARG A 72 -0.39 -2.97 -18.19
CA ARG A 72 0.48 -4.12 -18.40
C ARG A 72 0.60 -4.49 -19.89
N GLY A 73 0.33 -3.55 -20.75
CA GLY A 73 0.36 -3.78 -22.19
C GLY A 73 -0.65 -4.85 -22.61
N THR A 74 -0.18 -5.94 -23.23
CA THR A 74 -1.04 -7.02 -23.75
C THR A 74 -1.73 -7.85 -22.66
N GLN A 75 -1.32 -7.71 -21.39
CA GLN A 75 -1.90 -8.46 -20.27
C GLN A 75 -3.07 -7.72 -19.59
N GLY A 76 -3.52 -6.62 -20.18
CA GLY A 76 -4.64 -5.83 -19.69
C GLY A 76 -4.28 -4.86 -18.55
N SER A 77 -5.24 -4.03 -18.18
CA SER A 77 -5.09 -3.07 -17.10
C SER A 77 -5.43 -3.72 -15.76
N GLN A 78 -4.70 -3.35 -14.72
CA GLN A 78 -4.93 -3.74 -13.34
C GLN A 78 -5.16 -2.49 -12.50
N ARG A 79 -5.88 -2.62 -11.40
CA ARG A 79 -6.21 -1.49 -10.53
C ARG A 79 -5.94 -1.86 -9.06
N PRO A 80 -4.69 -1.69 -8.58
CA PRO A 80 -4.40 -1.86 -7.17
C PRO A 80 -5.19 -0.85 -6.34
N ASP A 81 -5.48 -1.22 -5.11
CA ASP A 81 -6.25 -0.38 -4.20
C ASP A 81 -5.50 0.90 -3.83
N LEU A 82 -4.20 0.80 -3.53
CA LEU A 82 -3.39 1.95 -3.17
C LEU A 82 -1.97 1.78 -3.71
N LEU A 83 -1.48 2.86 -4.31
CA LEU A 83 -0.12 2.96 -4.82
C LEU A 83 0.59 4.13 -4.14
N ILE A 84 1.72 3.83 -3.51
CA ILE A 84 2.63 4.84 -2.98
C ILE A 84 3.85 4.89 -3.88
N SER A 85 4.13 6.08 -4.38
CA SER A 85 5.25 6.32 -5.28
C SER A 85 6.14 7.42 -4.74
N ILE A 86 7.41 7.41 -5.14
CA ILE A 86 8.40 8.41 -4.79
C ILE A 86 8.85 9.09 -6.07
N ALA A 87 8.93 10.43 -6.08
CA ALA A 87 9.49 11.15 -7.21
C ALA A 87 10.94 10.71 -7.46
N ALA A 88 11.31 10.49 -8.72
CA ALA A 88 12.69 10.12 -9.06
C ALA A 88 13.68 11.21 -8.61
N PRO A 89 14.92 10.85 -8.22
CA PRO A 89 15.93 11.82 -7.85
C PRO A 89 16.22 12.78 -9.01
N ASP A 90 16.49 14.06 -8.66
CA ASP A 90 16.69 15.11 -9.66
C ASP A 90 17.96 14.85 -10.48
N LYS A 91 17.77 14.53 -11.75
CA LYS A 91 18.85 14.45 -12.73
C LYS A 91 18.89 15.68 -13.65
N GLY A 92 18.22 16.79 -13.27
CA GLY A 92 18.27 18.08 -13.97
C GLY A 92 17.29 18.25 -15.13
N ASP A 93 16.37 17.32 -15.35
CA ASP A 93 15.37 17.42 -16.42
C ASP A 93 13.92 17.47 -15.91
N SER A 94 13.12 18.27 -16.53
CA SER A 94 11.79 18.67 -16.10
C SER A 94 10.78 17.49 -16.07
N LYS A 95 10.06 17.33 -14.99
CA LYS A 95 9.08 16.30 -14.61
C LYS A 95 9.71 14.94 -14.33
N LYS A 96 10.14 14.80 -13.08
CA LYS A 96 10.58 13.53 -12.51
C LYS A 96 9.48 12.48 -12.66
N PRO A 97 9.73 11.33 -13.32
CA PRO A 97 8.78 10.23 -13.28
C PRO A 97 8.62 9.76 -11.85
N SER A 98 7.39 9.44 -11.47
CA SER A 98 7.10 8.85 -10.18
C SER A 98 7.47 7.37 -10.22
N GLN A 99 8.26 6.90 -9.24
CA GLN A 99 8.70 5.52 -9.11
C GLN A 99 7.81 4.78 -8.12
N PRO A 100 7.09 3.73 -8.51
CA PRO A 100 6.31 2.91 -7.60
C PRO A 100 7.18 2.32 -6.50
N TRP A 101 6.80 2.54 -5.23
CA TRP A 101 7.51 2.05 -4.07
C TRP A 101 6.74 0.97 -3.32
N LEU A 102 5.49 1.29 -2.91
CA LEU A 102 4.63 0.34 -2.20
C LEU A 102 3.30 0.20 -2.93
N LEU A 103 2.86 -1.03 -3.11
CA LEU A 103 1.57 -1.34 -3.69
C LEU A 103 0.75 -2.11 -2.67
N PHE A 104 -0.49 -1.69 -2.44
CA PHE A 104 -1.42 -2.34 -1.53
C PHE A 104 -2.56 -2.98 -2.28
N GLU A 105 -2.90 -4.18 -1.84
CA GLU A 105 -4.14 -4.86 -2.18
C GLU A 105 -4.90 -5.17 -0.90
N ASN A 106 -6.14 -4.74 -0.83
CA ASN A 106 -7.00 -4.85 0.33
C ASN A 106 -8.11 -5.86 0.08
N LYS A 107 -8.30 -6.81 0.97
CA LYS A 107 -9.41 -7.76 0.90
C LYS A 107 -10.14 -7.82 2.24
N VAL A 108 -11.45 -7.60 2.21
CA VAL A 108 -12.30 -7.71 3.40
C VAL A 108 -13.06 -9.02 3.41
N PHE A 109 -13.75 -9.35 2.32
CA PHE A 109 -14.62 -10.53 2.23
C PHE A 109 -14.36 -11.39 0.99
N HIS A 110 -13.55 -10.90 0.04
CA HIS A 110 -13.32 -11.59 -1.21
C HIS A 110 -12.01 -12.37 -1.17
N HIS A 111 -11.95 -13.43 -1.98
CA HIS A 111 -10.71 -14.12 -2.26
C HIS A 111 -9.84 -13.29 -3.19
N VAL A 112 -8.55 -13.62 -3.23
CA VAL A 112 -7.64 -13.09 -4.25
C VAL A 112 -8.10 -13.64 -5.60
N ASP A 113 -8.28 -12.74 -6.58
CA ASP A 113 -8.71 -13.13 -7.93
C ASP A 113 -7.65 -13.98 -8.60
N GLU A 114 -8.07 -15.11 -9.14
CA GLU A 114 -7.24 -16.07 -9.86
C GLU A 114 -7.65 -16.14 -11.33
N GLU A 115 -6.69 -16.29 -12.20
CA GLU A 115 -6.86 -16.44 -13.63
C GLU A 115 -6.00 -17.59 -14.12
N GLU A 116 -6.59 -18.49 -14.91
CA GLU A 116 -5.85 -19.53 -15.60
C GLU A 116 -5.34 -18.97 -16.93
N LEU A 117 -4.03 -19.00 -17.12
CA LEU A 117 -3.38 -18.58 -18.35
C LEU A 117 -3.51 -19.67 -19.42
N ASP A 118 -3.31 -19.30 -20.70
CA ASP A 118 -3.28 -20.25 -21.84
C ASP A 118 -2.26 -21.39 -21.64
N SER A 119 -1.25 -21.18 -20.81
CA SER A 119 -0.28 -22.20 -20.42
C SER A 119 -0.80 -23.25 -19.44
N GLY A 120 -2.01 -23.05 -18.87
CA GLY A 120 -2.56 -23.84 -17.77
C GLY A 120 -2.00 -23.45 -16.39
N GLU A 121 -1.20 -22.40 -16.31
CA GLU A 121 -0.70 -21.85 -15.05
C GLU A 121 -1.78 -20.97 -14.42
N ILE A 122 -2.02 -21.15 -13.11
CA ILE A 122 -2.91 -20.28 -12.34
C ILE A 122 -2.11 -19.09 -11.83
N GLN A 123 -2.49 -17.91 -12.27
CA GLN A 123 -1.91 -16.65 -11.83
C GLN A 123 -2.92 -15.87 -10.99
N ASN A 124 -2.57 -15.54 -9.77
CA ASN A 124 -3.41 -14.70 -8.92
C ASN A 124 -3.09 -13.21 -9.09
N GLN A 125 -3.97 -12.35 -8.57
CA GLN A 125 -3.84 -10.90 -8.64
C GLN A 125 -2.53 -10.39 -8.05
N LEU A 126 -2.04 -10.99 -6.95
CA LEU A 126 -0.79 -10.59 -6.30
C LEU A 126 0.43 -10.93 -7.17
N HIS A 127 0.41 -12.05 -7.91
CA HIS A 127 1.45 -12.37 -8.91
C HIS A 127 1.53 -11.28 -9.98
N ARG A 128 0.38 -10.83 -10.48
CA ARG A 128 0.31 -9.79 -11.52
C ARG A 128 0.89 -8.45 -11.01
N TYR A 129 0.55 -8.09 -9.78
CA TYR A 129 1.09 -6.87 -9.14
C TYR A 129 2.59 -6.98 -8.85
N GLY A 130 3.03 -8.13 -8.36
CA GLY A 130 4.45 -8.39 -8.10
C GLY A 130 5.29 -8.30 -9.36
N ALA A 131 4.85 -8.96 -10.43
CA ALA A 131 5.53 -8.91 -11.72
C ALA A 131 5.61 -7.47 -12.26
N TRP A 132 4.47 -6.74 -12.23
CA TRP A 132 4.45 -5.35 -12.67
C TRP A 132 5.42 -4.48 -11.84
N LEU A 133 5.43 -4.64 -10.52
CA LEU A 133 6.28 -3.84 -9.64
C LEU A 133 7.77 -4.14 -9.89
N CYS A 134 8.13 -5.39 -10.15
CA CYS A 134 9.51 -5.79 -10.52
C CYS A 134 9.99 -5.19 -11.85
N GLU A 135 9.05 -4.89 -12.77
CA GLU A 135 9.37 -4.28 -14.07
C GLU A 135 9.58 -2.76 -13.98
N GLN A 136 9.22 -2.16 -12.85
CA GLN A 136 9.38 -0.72 -12.69
C GLN A 136 10.81 -0.37 -12.28
N ASP A 137 11.36 0.66 -12.92
CA ASP A 137 12.62 1.24 -12.49
C ASP A 137 12.46 1.83 -11.07
N PHE A 138 13.32 1.38 -10.14
CA PHE A 138 13.38 1.90 -8.78
C PHE A 138 14.82 2.18 -8.39
N ASP A 139 15.23 3.45 -8.57
CA ASP A 139 16.61 3.91 -8.37
C ASP A 139 16.80 4.50 -6.96
N ARG A 140 16.62 3.66 -5.93
CA ARG A 140 16.80 4.02 -4.51
C ARG A 140 17.53 2.89 -3.80
N ALA A 141 18.84 3.01 -3.64
CA ALA A 141 19.66 1.95 -3.03
C ALA A 141 19.34 1.68 -1.54
N ASP A 142 18.75 2.65 -0.86
CA ASP A 142 18.43 2.64 0.57
C ASP A 142 16.98 2.23 0.87
N LEU A 143 16.17 2.03 -0.17
CA LEU A 143 14.77 1.57 -0.08
C LEU A 143 14.53 0.37 -0.99
N SER A 144 13.49 -0.39 -0.71
CA SER A 144 13.07 -1.54 -1.50
C SER A 144 11.58 -1.44 -1.81
N GLN A 145 11.21 -1.84 -3.01
CA GLN A 145 9.79 -1.97 -3.37
C GLN A 145 9.14 -3.09 -2.56
N ALA A 146 7.86 -2.93 -2.22
CA ALA A 146 7.10 -3.98 -1.55
C ALA A 146 5.63 -4.02 -2.00
N LEU A 147 5.11 -5.25 -2.02
CA LEU A 147 3.69 -5.56 -2.19
C LEU A 147 3.10 -5.89 -0.83
N ILE A 148 2.05 -5.17 -0.45
CA ILE A 148 1.41 -5.25 0.85
C ILE A 148 -0.01 -5.77 0.65
N PHE A 149 -0.30 -6.93 1.22
CA PHE A 149 -1.63 -7.53 1.22
C PHE A 149 -2.28 -7.35 2.58
N VAL A 150 -3.41 -6.65 2.60
CA VAL A 150 -4.16 -6.36 3.82
C VAL A 150 -5.50 -7.07 3.79
N THR A 151 -5.81 -7.82 4.83
CA THR A 151 -7.03 -8.62 4.87
C THR A 151 -7.76 -8.55 6.21
N HIS A 152 -9.07 -8.85 6.21
CA HIS A 152 -9.83 -9.07 7.44
C HIS A 152 -9.92 -10.56 7.80
N GLY A 153 -10.17 -11.40 6.82
CA GLY A 153 -10.35 -12.84 7.04
C GLY A 153 -9.88 -13.71 5.87
N THR A 154 -9.51 -13.11 4.75
CA THR A 154 -8.99 -13.82 3.59
C THR A 154 -7.57 -14.26 3.86
N LEU A 155 -7.25 -15.52 3.59
CA LEU A 155 -5.89 -16.00 3.69
C LEU A 155 -5.09 -15.55 2.46
N ALA A 156 -3.90 -15.00 2.70
CA ALA A 156 -2.96 -14.78 1.61
C ALA A 156 -2.55 -16.12 0.97
N PRO A 157 -2.33 -16.15 -0.34
CA PRO A 157 -1.77 -17.32 -1.01
C PRO A 157 -0.49 -17.81 -0.32
N ASP A 158 -0.28 -19.12 -0.31
CA ASP A 158 0.85 -19.72 0.43
C ASP A 158 2.21 -19.22 -0.07
N ASP A 159 2.33 -18.97 -1.37
CA ASP A 159 3.53 -18.45 -2.02
C ASP A 159 3.75 -16.95 -1.79
N PHE A 160 2.72 -16.22 -1.36
CA PHE A 160 2.83 -14.83 -0.92
C PHE A 160 3.34 -14.71 0.52
N ARG A 161 3.05 -15.69 1.37
CA ARG A 161 3.45 -15.65 2.77
C ARG A 161 4.96 -15.72 2.92
N LYS A 162 5.50 -15.06 3.94
CA LYS A 162 6.94 -14.92 4.21
C LYS A 162 7.70 -16.25 4.27
N HIS A 163 7.04 -17.34 4.65
CA HIS A 163 7.62 -18.69 4.79
C HIS A 163 7.20 -19.65 3.67
N GLY A 164 6.44 -19.18 2.69
CA GLY A 164 6.07 -19.95 1.51
C GLY A 164 7.18 -19.97 0.45
N ARG A 165 7.08 -20.90 -0.52
CA ARG A 165 7.93 -20.85 -1.72
C ARG A 165 7.62 -19.55 -2.46
N SER A 166 8.66 -18.72 -2.67
CA SER A 166 8.47 -17.48 -3.42
C SER A 166 8.13 -17.79 -4.87
N HIS A 167 7.04 -17.24 -5.35
CA HIS A 167 6.71 -17.27 -6.78
C HIS A 167 7.68 -16.34 -7.54
N PRO A 168 8.13 -16.74 -8.78
CA PRO A 168 9.02 -15.90 -9.58
C PRO A 168 8.50 -14.47 -9.84
N ALA A 169 7.19 -14.28 -9.89
CA ALA A 169 6.55 -12.98 -10.08
C ALA A 169 6.90 -11.95 -9.00
N TYR A 170 7.36 -12.38 -7.82
CA TYR A 170 7.73 -11.44 -6.75
C TYR A 170 9.19 -11.00 -6.83
N GLY A 171 10.04 -11.68 -7.60
CA GLY A 171 11.43 -11.29 -7.77
C GLY A 171 12.13 -10.96 -6.44
N SER A 172 12.68 -9.74 -6.36
CA SER A 172 13.37 -9.20 -5.17
C SER A 172 12.50 -8.28 -4.31
N ILE A 173 11.23 -8.06 -4.66
CA ILE A 173 10.36 -7.16 -3.90
C ILE A 173 10.00 -7.74 -2.52
N GLY A 174 9.82 -6.85 -1.55
CA GLY A 174 9.30 -7.20 -0.23
C GLY A 174 7.84 -7.69 -0.32
N ARG A 175 7.47 -8.63 0.55
CA ARG A 175 6.09 -9.11 0.68
C ARG A 175 5.65 -8.95 2.11
N VAL A 176 4.56 -8.23 2.33
CA VAL A 176 3.98 -7.96 3.64
C VAL A 176 2.53 -8.45 3.63
N CYS A 177 2.19 -9.26 4.62
CA CYS A 177 0.82 -9.72 4.81
C CYS A 177 0.34 -9.29 6.20
N GLU A 178 -0.67 -8.44 6.23
CA GLU A 178 -1.20 -7.87 7.45
C GLU A 178 -2.73 -7.99 7.52
N THR A 179 -3.26 -7.87 8.73
CA THR A 179 -4.69 -7.71 8.92
C THR A 179 -5.05 -6.24 9.15
N TRP A 180 -6.30 -5.88 8.92
CA TRP A 180 -6.80 -4.55 9.27
C TRP A 180 -6.60 -4.24 10.76
N GLY A 181 -6.75 -5.25 11.62
CA GLY A 181 -6.52 -5.12 13.06
C GLY A 181 -5.06 -4.86 13.41
N SER A 182 -4.12 -5.55 12.75
CA SER A 182 -2.68 -5.32 12.96
C SER A 182 -2.23 -3.96 12.44
N LEU A 183 -2.77 -3.49 11.30
CA LEU A 183 -2.49 -2.13 10.81
C LEU A 183 -3.02 -1.05 11.75
N ALA A 184 -4.26 -1.21 12.23
CA ALA A 184 -4.83 -0.26 13.19
C ALA A 184 -3.98 -0.20 14.47
N LYS A 185 -3.59 -1.37 15.00
CA LYS A 185 -2.71 -1.45 16.16
C LYS A 185 -1.35 -0.82 15.87
N LEU A 186 -0.76 -1.05 14.70
CA LEU A 186 0.51 -0.45 14.32
C LEU A 186 0.44 1.08 14.27
N ILE A 187 -0.65 1.64 13.73
CA ILE A 187 -0.88 3.09 13.72
C ILE A 187 -0.98 3.62 15.16
N ASP A 188 -1.70 2.93 16.03
CA ASP A 188 -1.87 3.32 17.43
C ASP A 188 -0.55 3.26 18.20
N ASP A 189 0.21 2.17 18.05
CA ASP A 189 1.52 2.00 18.69
C ASP A 189 2.52 3.08 18.25
N VAL A 190 2.60 3.37 16.92
CA VAL A 190 3.46 4.42 16.40
C VAL A 190 3.00 5.80 16.87
N SER A 191 1.70 6.05 16.85
CA SER A 191 1.12 7.31 17.30
C SER A 191 1.42 7.58 18.77
N SER A 192 1.39 6.53 19.59
CA SER A 192 1.69 6.64 21.03
C SER A 192 3.15 7.02 21.30
N ASP A 193 4.09 6.55 20.48
CA ASP A 193 5.51 6.91 20.58
C ASP A 193 5.77 8.41 20.30
N PHE A 194 4.86 9.06 19.55
CA PHE A 194 4.93 10.47 19.19
C PHE A 194 3.86 11.32 19.90
N SER A 195 3.22 10.79 20.96
CA SER A 195 2.08 11.40 21.65
C SER A 195 2.37 12.75 22.29
N ASP A 196 3.64 13.09 22.53
CA ASP A 196 4.07 14.38 23.05
C ASP A 196 4.15 15.48 21.97
N ASP A 197 4.00 15.12 20.68
CA ASP A 197 3.88 16.11 19.62
C ASP A 197 2.46 16.70 19.60
N LEU A 198 2.36 17.99 19.96
CA LEU A 198 1.11 18.73 20.04
C LEU A 198 0.34 18.77 18.71
N HIS A 199 1.02 18.75 17.58
CA HIS A 199 0.40 18.72 16.25
C HIS A 199 -0.27 17.37 15.96
N PHE A 200 0.35 16.29 16.41
CA PHE A 200 -0.20 14.96 16.22
C PHE A 200 -1.43 14.72 17.09
N ARG A 201 -1.43 15.22 18.34
CA ARG A 201 -2.61 15.20 19.22
C ARG A 201 -3.79 15.97 18.62
N ALA A 202 -3.54 17.10 17.97
CA ALA A 202 -4.58 17.86 17.29
C ALA A 202 -5.21 17.08 16.12
N LEU A 203 -4.42 16.31 15.37
CA LEU A 203 -4.91 15.45 14.29
C LEU A 203 -5.76 14.28 14.80
N LEU A 204 -5.38 13.67 15.94
CA LEU A 204 -6.15 12.56 16.52
C LEU A 204 -7.43 13.03 17.25
N SER A 205 -7.52 14.30 17.62
CA SER A 205 -8.67 14.88 18.35
C SER A 205 -9.67 15.61 17.45
N ALA A 206 -9.33 15.83 16.20
CA ALA A 206 -10.21 16.46 15.20
C ALA A 206 -11.11 15.41 14.50
#